data_f990b2adbad3e9b26268f798e6be940f
#
_entry.id   f990b2adbad3e9b26268f798e6be940f
#
_cell.length_a   1.000
_cell.length_b   1.000
_cell.length_c   1.000
_cell.angle_alpha   90.00
_cell.angle_beta   90.00
_cell.angle_gamma   90.00
#
_symmetry.space_group_name_H-M   'P 1'
#
loop_
_entity.id
_entity.type
_entity.pdbx_description
1 polymer ?
#
loop_
_entity_poly.entity_id
_entity_poly.type
_entity_poly.pdbx_seq_one_letter_code
_entity_poly.pdbx_strand_id
1 'polypeptide(L)'
;MPGVKGLKVLRPGLHLGTLKKNRFEPTHALALALGANLLPGDELLSPVGAPYDTLEEVIGIRPSPGSLREYGVSYRQVDLLPDGSFDYDGIRAAIHEKTKLVTIQRSKGYATRPSFSAEEIGKLIAFCKNCKPDIICMVDNCYGELVERQEPTDVGADMVVGSLIKNLGGGLAPTGGYVCGRQDLIDRCAYRLSAPGLGKEVGANLGLLTSFYQGLFLAPTVVASSVKGAIFTAGCYEALGFRVVPGSREVRRDIIQAVELGSREAMCAFCKGIQAAAPVDSYVTPEPWAMPGYDSDVIMAAGAFVQGSSIELSADGPIREPYAVYFQGGLTWYHAKLGILMSLQKMVEAGLVNL
;
A
#
# COMPACT_ATOMS: atom_id res chain seq x y z
N MET A 1 -7.42 -23.91 -10.39
CA MET A 1 -7.43 -23.04 -9.19
C MET A 1 -8.85 -23.00 -8.66
N PRO A 2 -9.17 -23.60 -7.52
CA PRO A 2 -10.47 -23.48 -6.93
C PRO A 2 -10.50 -22.18 -6.11
N GLY A 3 -11.43 -21.29 -6.40
CA GLY A 3 -11.88 -20.34 -5.42
C GLY A 3 -11.73 -18.85 -5.66
N VAL A 4 -11.24 -18.36 -6.79
CA VAL A 4 -11.37 -16.91 -7.07
C VAL A 4 -12.79 -16.65 -7.61
N LYS A 5 -13.78 -16.78 -6.73
CA LYS A 5 -15.11 -16.26 -7.00
C LYS A 5 -15.08 -14.76 -6.73
N GLY A 6 -14.89 -13.97 -7.78
CA GLY A 6 -15.23 -12.56 -7.75
C GLY A 6 -14.10 -11.56 -7.65
N LEU A 7 -12.98 -11.71 -8.39
CA LEU A 7 -12.13 -10.57 -8.70
C LEU A 7 -12.95 -9.58 -9.54
N LYS A 8 -13.63 -8.66 -8.89
CA LYS A 8 -14.31 -7.56 -9.57
C LYS A 8 -13.40 -6.35 -9.48
N VAL A 9 -12.65 -6.13 -10.54
CA VAL A 9 -11.93 -4.89 -10.74
C VAL A 9 -12.96 -3.77 -10.73
N LEU A 10 -12.86 -2.83 -9.79
CA LEU A 10 -13.64 -1.62 -9.84
C LEU A 10 -13.29 -0.91 -11.14
N ARG A 11 -14.30 -0.70 -12.01
CA ARG A 11 -14.10 -0.01 -13.28
C ARG A 11 -13.54 1.38 -12.99
N PRO A 12 -12.36 1.74 -13.57
CA PRO A 12 -11.90 3.12 -13.49
C PRO A 12 -12.84 3.97 -14.33
N GLY A 13 -13.09 5.18 -13.87
CA GLY A 13 -13.69 6.21 -14.69
C GLY A 13 -15.19 6.24 -14.71
N LEU A 14 -15.78 6.55 -13.58
CA LEU A 14 -16.96 7.38 -13.61
C LEU A 14 -16.51 8.84 -13.61
N HIS A 15 -16.76 9.48 -14.76
CA HIS A 15 -16.69 10.92 -14.86
C HIS A 15 -17.71 11.54 -13.91
N LEU A 16 -17.19 12.18 -12.89
CA LEU A 16 -17.81 13.42 -12.44
C LEU A 16 -17.05 14.54 -13.14
N GLY A 17 -17.77 15.36 -13.89
CA GLY A 17 -17.24 16.31 -14.80
C GLY A 17 -16.14 17.20 -14.22
N THR A 18 -15.22 17.55 -15.10
CA THR A 18 -14.31 18.69 -15.01
C THR A 18 -13.46 18.80 -13.74
N LEU A 19 -12.60 17.81 -13.46
CA LEU A 19 -11.42 18.03 -12.64
C LEU A 19 -10.17 17.58 -13.39
N LYS A 20 -9.37 18.52 -13.82
CA LYS A 20 -8.19 18.35 -14.68
C LYS A 20 -7.02 17.57 -14.06
N LYS A 21 -7.17 16.84 -12.97
CA LYS A 21 -6.12 16.05 -12.29
C LYS A 21 -6.68 14.90 -11.44
N ASN A 22 -7.63 14.11 -11.93
CA ASN A 22 -8.13 12.99 -11.14
C ASN A 22 -7.39 11.70 -11.49
N ARG A 23 -6.40 11.39 -10.66
CA ARG A 23 -5.84 10.05 -10.53
C ARG A 23 -6.75 9.28 -9.59
N PHE A 24 -7.29 8.14 -10.03
CA PHE A 24 -7.88 7.18 -9.11
C PHE A 24 -6.73 6.48 -8.39
N GLU A 25 -6.43 6.93 -7.19
CA GLU A 25 -5.35 6.42 -6.36
C GLU A 25 -5.84 5.26 -5.45
N PRO A 26 -4.94 4.46 -4.90
CA PRO A 26 -5.27 3.40 -3.94
C PRO A 26 -6.14 3.88 -2.78
N THR A 27 -5.88 5.08 -2.29
CA THR A 27 -6.64 5.72 -1.22
C THR A 27 -8.12 5.85 -1.59
N HIS A 28 -8.47 6.07 -2.88
CA HIS A 28 -9.87 6.10 -3.31
C HIS A 28 -10.55 4.74 -3.16
N ALA A 29 -9.87 3.63 -3.48
CA ALA A 29 -10.45 2.29 -3.30
C ALA A 29 -10.71 1.97 -1.83
N LEU A 30 -9.79 2.38 -0.93
CA LEU A 30 -9.95 2.26 0.52
C LEU A 30 -11.09 3.14 1.03
N ALA A 31 -11.12 4.42 0.65
CA ALA A 31 -12.18 5.36 1.00
C ALA A 31 -13.56 4.85 0.56
N LEU A 32 -13.63 4.30 -0.66
CA LEU A 32 -14.84 3.69 -1.20
C LEU A 32 -15.28 2.47 -0.38
N ALA A 33 -14.35 1.55 -0.10
CA ALA A 33 -14.63 0.33 0.64
C ALA A 33 -15.11 0.62 2.06
N LEU A 34 -14.47 1.54 2.74
CA LEU A 34 -14.86 2.01 4.07
C LEU A 34 -16.21 2.72 4.04
N GLY A 35 -16.36 3.75 3.18
CA GLY A 35 -17.59 4.55 3.10
C GLY A 35 -18.81 3.80 2.55
N ALA A 36 -18.62 2.64 1.91
CA ALA A 36 -19.70 1.77 1.47
C ALA A 36 -20.18 0.80 2.56
N ASN A 37 -19.32 0.48 3.52
CA ASN A 37 -19.57 -0.58 4.50
C ASN A 37 -19.63 -0.10 5.95
N LEU A 38 -19.49 1.21 6.18
CA LEU A 38 -19.67 1.89 7.46
C LEU A 38 -20.83 2.87 7.36
N LEU A 39 -21.68 2.88 8.38
CA LEU A 39 -22.83 3.76 8.50
C LEU A 39 -22.63 4.72 9.70
N PRO A 40 -23.39 5.84 9.78
CA PRO A 40 -23.38 6.70 10.95
C PRO A 40 -23.64 5.92 12.23
N GLY A 41 -22.75 6.08 13.21
CA GLY A 41 -22.80 5.37 14.50
C GLY A 41 -21.95 4.08 14.56
N ASP A 42 -21.45 3.60 13.43
CA ASP A 42 -20.49 2.49 13.39
C ASP A 42 -19.10 2.93 13.87
N GLU A 43 -18.30 1.96 14.31
CA GLU A 43 -16.89 2.14 14.63
C GLU A 43 -15.99 1.34 13.69
N LEU A 44 -14.92 2.00 13.23
CA LEU A 44 -13.78 1.43 12.54
C LEU A 44 -12.66 1.14 13.54
N LEU A 45 -12.18 -0.09 13.61
CA LEU A 45 -11.04 -0.49 14.44
C LEU A 45 -9.82 -0.82 13.58
N SER A 46 -8.66 -0.22 13.89
CA SER A 46 -7.36 -0.69 13.40
C SER A 46 -6.65 -1.47 14.50
N PRO A 47 -6.43 -2.77 14.35
CA PRO A 47 -5.75 -3.59 15.36
C PRO A 47 -4.23 -3.68 15.15
N VAL A 48 -3.68 -2.86 14.27
CA VAL A 48 -2.26 -2.90 13.85
C VAL A 48 -1.59 -1.51 13.91
N GLY A 49 -2.12 -0.63 14.75
CA GLY A 49 -1.67 0.75 14.90
C GLY A 49 -2.30 1.72 13.89
N ALA A 50 -1.69 2.87 13.72
CA ALA A 50 -2.18 3.90 12.81
C ALA A 50 -2.19 3.41 11.35
N PRO A 51 -3.19 3.80 10.57
CA PRO A 51 -3.21 3.52 9.14
C PRO A 51 -2.18 4.38 8.40
N TYR A 52 -2.01 4.09 7.10
CA TYR A 52 -1.15 4.89 6.23
C TYR A 52 -1.60 6.37 6.19
N ASP A 53 -0.65 7.30 6.14
CA ASP A 53 -0.83 8.74 6.32
C ASP A 53 -2.02 9.32 5.53
N THR A 54 -2.18 8.94 4.25
CA THR A 54 -3.29 9.46 3.42
C THR A 54 -4.67 8.93 3.82
N LEU A 55 -4.73 7.82 4.55
CA LEU A 55 -5.99 7.26 5.04
C LEU A 55 -6.45 7.96 6.34
N GLU A 56 -5.55 8.60 7.07
CA GLU A 56 -5.89 9.34 8.28
C GLU A 56 -6.90 10.45 8.02
N GLU A 57 -6.77 11.17 6.90
CA GLU A 57 -7.73 12.20 6.48
C GLU A 57 -9.06 11.61 6.02
N VAL A 58 -9.03 10.48 5.31
CA VAL A 58 -10.25 9.77 4.90
C VAL A 58 -11.07 9.33 6.11
N ILE A 59 -10.40 8.81 7.14
CA ILE A 59 -11.04 8.40 8.39
C ILE A 59 -11.46 9.61 9.21
N GLY A 60 -10.66 10.67 9.21
CA GLY A 60 -10.83 11.86 10.04
C GLY A 60 -10.05 11.81 11.36
N ILE A 61 -8.96 11.01 11.40
CA ILE A 61 -7.95 11.06 12.47
C ILE A 61 -7.32 12.46 12.44
N ARG A 62 -6.84 12.87 11.27
CA ARG A 62 -6.56 14.27 10.96
C ARG A 62 -7.84 14.92 10.41
N PRO A 63 -8.29 16.07 10.95
CA PRO A 63 -9.50 16.72 10.51
C PRO A 63 -9.45 17.04 9.00
N SER A 64 -10.43 16.52 8.25
CA SER A 64 -10.54 16.78 6.83
C SER A 64 -12.02 16.80 6.42
N PRO A 65 -12.46 17.77 5.60
CA PRO A 65 -13.80 17.82 5.06
C PRO A 65 -14.13 16.56 4.24
N GLY A 66 -15.34 15.98 4.48
CA GLY A 66 -15.77 14.75 3.80
C GLY A 66 -15.23 13.47 4.42
N SER A 67 -14.54 13.55 5.55
CA SER A 67 -14.03 12.37 6.28
C SER A 67 -15.16 11.52 6.85
N LEU A 68 -14.89 10.24 7.11
CA LEU A 68 -15.85 9.32 7.75
C LEU A 68 -16.35 9.84 9.10
N ARG A 69 -15.48 10.54 9.83
CA ARG A 69 -15.84 11.16 11.11
C ARG A 69 -16.96 12.20 10.97
N GLU A 70 -16.95 13.00 9.91
CA GLU A 70 -18.02 13.97 9.65
C GLU A 70 -19.36 13.28 9.34
N TYR A 71 -19.32 12.05 8.82
CA TYR A 71 -20.50 11.20 8.62
C TYR A 71 -20.87 10.36 9.83
N GLY A 72 -20.27 10.64 11.00
CA GLY A 72 -20.65 9.99 12.26
C GLY A 72 -20.05 8.60 12.48
N VAL A 73 -19.00 8.24 11.75
CA VAL A 73 -18.22 7.02 12.01
C VAL A 73 -17.12 7.33 13.02
N SER A 74 -16.99 6.50 14.05
CA SER A 74 -15.90 6.61 15.02
C SER A 74 -14.71 5.75 14.62
N TYR A 75 -13.53 6.13 15.10
CA TYR A 75 -12.29 5.40 14.89
C TYR A 75 -11.61 5.05 16.20
N ARG A 76 -11.03 3.86 16.24
CA ARG A 76 -10.18 3.38 17.33
C ARG A 76 -9.01 2.60 16.76
N GLN A 77 -7.86 2.64 17.44
CA GLN A 77 -6.73 1.77 17.13
C GLN A 77 -6.22 1.04 18.36
N VAL A 78 -5.58 -0.08 18.13
CA VAL A 78 -4.75 -0.81 19.08
C VAL A 78 -3.37 -0.93 18.44
N ASP A 79 -2.37 -0.44 19.13
CA ASP A 79 -1.00 -0.49 18.64
C ASP A 79 -0.42 -1.90 18.80
N LEU A 80 0.62 -2.20 18.03
CA LEU A 80 1.37 -3.44 18.20
C LEU A 80 2.15 -3.39 19.52
N LEU A 81 2.42 -4.56 20.05
CA LEU A 81 3.34 -4.71 21.18
C LEU A 81 4.78 -4.30 20.76
N PRO A 82 5.67 -4.00 21.72
CA PRO A 82 7.05 -3.55 21.41
C PRO A 82 7.86 -4.52 20.55
N ASP A 83 7.51 -5.81 20.55
CA ASP A 83 8.12 -6.84 19.71
C ASP A 83 7.52 -6.94 18.30
N GLY A 84 6.53 -6.09 18.00
CA GLY A 84 5.82 -6.06 16.71
C GLY A 84 4.67 -7.08 16.61
N SER A 85 4.37 -7.83 17.65
CA SER A 85 3.24 -8.77 17.69
C SER A 85 1.90 -8.06 17.96
N PHE A 86 0.78 -8.74 17.68
CA PHE A 86 -0.56 -8.21 17.93
C PHE A 86 -0.89 -8.19 19.42
N ASP A 87 -1.41 -7.09 19.91
CA ASP A 87 -1.96 -6.98 21.26
C ASP A 87 -3.40 -7.57 21.30
N TYR A 88 -3.50 -8.88 21.43
CA TYR A 88 -4.78 -9.58 21.46
C TYR A 88 -5.68 -9.17 22.63
N ASP A 89 -5.11 -8.81 23.77
CA ASP A 89 -5.90 -8.36 24.94
C ASP A 89 -6.45 -6.95 24.71
N GLY A 90 -5.62 -6.05 24.18
CA GLY A 90 -6.06 -4.70 23.76
C GLY A 90 -7.14 -4.76 22.67
N ILE A 91 -6.97 -5.63 21.68
CA ILE A 91 -7.97 -5.84 20.60
C ILE A 91 -9.29 -6.34 21.17
N ARG A 92 -9.24 -7.32 22.08
CA ARG A 92 -10.47 -7.84 22.75
C ARG A 92 -11.18 -6.75 23.54
N ALA A 93 -10.44 -5.92 24.26
CA ALA A 93 -11.00 -4.80 25.02
C ALA A 93 -11.57 -3.69 24.13
N ALA A 94 -11.02 -3.53 22.92
CA ALA A 94 -11.48 -2.51 21.97
C ALA A 94 -12.73 -2.92 21.19
N ILE A 95 -12.95 -4.21 20.94
CA ILE A 95 -14.12 -4.70 20.19
C ILE A 95 -15.37 -4.62 21.06
N HIS A 96 -16.42 -3.93 20.56
CA HIS A 96 -17.72 -3.82 21.20
C HIS A 96 -18.85 -3.82 20.16
N GLU A 97 -20.10 -3.61 20.59
CA GLU A 97 -21.27 -3.74 19.71
C GLU A 97 -21.25 -2.82 18.48
N LYS A 98 -20.69 -1.60 18.59
CA LYS A 98 -20.60 -0.62 17.49
C LYS A 98 -19.39 -0.89 16.58
N THR A 99 -18.42 -1.69 16.98
CA THR A 99 -17.27 -2.04 16.14
C THR A 99 -17.75 -2.85 14.95
N LYS A 100 -17.88 -2.20 13.81
CA LYS A 100 -18.45 -2.78 12.58
C LYS A 100 -17.43 -3.38 11.67
N LEU A 101 -16.29 -2.69 11.53
CA LEU A 101 -15.26 -3.06 10.59
C LEU A 101 -13.86 -2.98 11.24
N VAL A 102 -13.06 -4.01 11.02
CA VAL A 102 -11.64 -4.05 11.35
C VAL A 102 -10.85 -3.84 10.07
N THR A 103 -9.92 -2.86 10.06
CA THR A 103 -9.02 -2.62 8.94
C THR A 103 -7.60 -3.06 9.30
N ILE A 104 -7.02 -3.94 8.50
CA ILE A 104 -5.69 -4.51 8.69
C ILE A 104 -4.81 -4.04 7.54
N GLN A 105 -3.86 -3.15 7.80
CA GLN A 105 -2.85 -2.77 6.83
C GLN A 105 -1.73 -3.81 6.84
N ARG A 106 -1.58 -4.58 5.73
CA ARG A 106 -0.58 -5.65 5.62
C ARG A 106 0.84 -5.13 5.59
N SER A 107 1.13 -4.20 4.68
CA SER A 107 2.46 -3.61 4.54
C SER A 107 2.71 -2.50 5.56
N LYS A 108 3.99 -2.20 5.79
CA LYS A 108 4.40 -1.28 6.85
C LYS A 108 4.11 0.20 6.59
N GLY A 109 3.84 0.61 5.36
CA GLY A 109 3.81 2.03 5.02
C GLY A 109 5.16 2.68 5.32
N TYR A 110 5.17 3.86 5.94
CA TYR A 110 6.38 4.53 6.41
C TYR A 110 6.73 4.20 7.87
N ALA A 111 6.24 3.08 8.39
CA ALA A 111 6.61 2.60 9.72
C ALA A 111 7.78 1.59 9.65
N THR A 112 8.45 1.41 10.77
CA THR A 112 9.54 0.43 10.92
C THR A 112 9.04 -0.95 11.40
N ARG A 113 7.70 -1.13 11.50
CA ARG A 113 7.10 -2.39 11.90
C ARG A 113 7.26 -3.48 10.82
N PRO A 114 7.14 -4.77 11.17
CA PRO A 114 7.10 -5.84 10.17
C PRO A 114 5.86 -5.75 9.28
N SER A 115 5.96 -6.27 8.06
CA SER A 115 4.79 -6.56 7.21
C SER A 115 4.27 -7.94 7.57
N PHE A 116 2.94 -8.11 7.57
CA PHE A 116 2.30 -9.34 8.05
C PHE A 116 2.17 -10.38 6.93
N SER A 117 2.36 -11.65 7.31
CA SER A 117 2.03 -12.79 6.45
C SER A 117 0.52 -13.00 6.35
N ALA A 118 0.10 -13.72 5.30
CA ALA A 118 -1.29 -14.17 5.20
C ALA A 118 -1.70 -15.03 6.41
N GLU A 119 -0.81 -15.87 6.93
CA GLU A 119 -1.07 -16.70 8.11
C GLU A 119 -1.32 -15.85 9.37
N GLU A 120 -0.47 -14.85 9.63
CA GLU A 120 -0.65 -13.94 10.79
C GLU A 120 -1.95 -13.15 10.67
N ILE A 121 -2.26 -12.63 9.48
CA ILE A 121 -3.53 -11.96 9.18
C ILE A 121 -4.71 -12.92 9.44
N GLY A 122 -4.63 -14.18 9.02
CA GLY A 122 -5.67 -15.18 9.25
C GLY A 122 -5.90 -15.43 10.73
N LYS A 123 -4.84 -15.52 11.54
CA LYS A 123 -4.94 -15.68 13.01
C LYS A 123 -5.63 -14.46 13.65
N LEU A 124 -5.24 -13.26 13.23
CA LEU A 124 -5.86 -12.02 13.71
C LEU A 124 -7.35 -11.94 13.34
N ILE A 125 -7.71 -12.26 12.10
CA ILE A 125 -9.10 -12.29 11.64
C ILE A 125 -9.93 -13.29 12.44
N ALA A 126 -9.42 -14.52 12.62
CA ALA A 126 -10.09 -15.54 13.42
C ALA A 126 -10.32 -15.06 14.85
N PHE A 127 -9.33 -14.39 15.44
CA PHE A 127 -9.47 -13.81 16.78
C PHE A 127 -10.56 -12.73 16.84
N CYS A 128 -10.56 -11.78 15.91
CA CYS A 128 -11.57 -10.72 15.85
C CYS A 128 -12.98 -11.31 15.68
N LYS A 129 -13.15 -12.31 14.80
CA LYS A 129 -14.43 -12.98 14.59
C LYS A 129 -14.88 -13.83 15.78
N ASN A 130 -13.95 -14.35 16.57
CA ASN A 130 -14.29 -15.02 17.84
C ASN A 130 -14.80 -14.01 18.89
N CYS A 131 -14.31 -12.77 18.87
CA CYS A 131 -14.83 -11.72 19.75
C CYS A 131 -16.19 -11.21 19.27
N LYS A 132 -16.39 -11.04 17.96
CA LYS A 132 -17.62 -10.55 17.34
C LYS A 132 -17.83 -11.20 15.97
N PRO A 133 -18.69 -12.24 15.86
CA PRO A 133 -18.84 -13.06 14.64
C PRO A 133 -19.25 -12.32 13.37
N ASP A 134 -20.00 -11.20 13.50
CA ASP A 134 -20.50 -10.40 12.38
C ASP A 134 -19.55 -9.25 11.99
N ILE A 135 -18.39 -9.14 12.64
CA ILE A 135 -17.40 -8.10 12.32
C ILE A 135 -16.86 -8.28 10.90
N ILE A 136 -16.75 -7.20 10.17
CA ILE A 136 -16.17 -7.21 8.82
C ILE A 136 -14.64 -7.03 8.95
N CYS A 137 -13.88 -7.99 8.44
CA CYS A 137 -12.43 -7.88 8.39
C CYS A 137 -11.97 -7.50 6.99
N MET A 138 -11.48 -6.26 6.84
CA MET A 138 -10.90 -5.71 5.61
C MET A 138 -9.38 -5.68 5.71
N VAL A 139 -8.70 -6.07 4.63
CA VAL A 139 -7.24 -5.99 4.52
C VAL A 139 -6.85 -5.02 3.41
N ASP A 140 -6.05 -4.01 3.76
CA ASP A 140 -5.26 -3.25 2.78
C ASP A 140 -4.06 -4.12 2.39
N ASN A 141 -4.11 -4.67 1.18
CA ASN A 141 -3.13 -5.63 0.69
C ASN A 141 -2.05 -5.00 -0.21
N CYS A 142 -2.02 -3.67 -0.29
CA CYS A 142 -1.01 -2.96 -1.09
C CYS A 142 0.40 -3.47 -0.80
N TYR A 143 1.15 -3.78 -1.86
CA TYR A 143 2.51 -4.33 -1.86
C TYR A 143 2.66 -5.80 -1.44
N GLY A 144 1.63 -6.42 -0.86
CA GLY A 144 1.65 -7.83 -0.44
C GLY A 144 1.18 -8.82 -1.50
N GLU A 145 0.47 -8.34 -2.52
CA GLU A 145 -0.16 -9.20 -3.53
C GLU A 145 0.89 -10.03 -4.28
N LEU A 146 0.61 -11.30 -4.46
CA LEU A 146 1.44 -12.27 -5.20
C LEU A 146 2.83 -12.54 -4.60
N VAL A 147 3.12 -12.08 -3.38
CA VAL A 147 4.37 -12.35 -2.68
C VAL A 147 4.33 -13.70 -1.98
N GLU A 148 3.19 -14.08 -1.44
CA GLU A 148 2.93 -15.37 -0.81
C GLU A 148 1.98 -16.24 -1.66
N ARG A 149 1.84 -17.51 -1.30
CA ARG A 149 0.92 -18.43 -1.98
C ARG A 149 -0.54 -18.18 -1.65
N GLN A 150 -0.81 -17.67 -0.44
CA GLN A 150 -2.14 -17.35 0.05
C GLN A 150 -2.32 -15.84 0.08
N GLU A 151 -3.49 -15.42 -0.33
CA GLU A 151 -3.93 -14.05 -0.20
C GLU A 151 -4.85 -13.90 1.03
N PRO A 152 -5.05 -12.70 1.56
CA PRO A 152 -5.88 -12.51 2.74
C PRO A 152 -7.31 -13.07 2.63
N THR A 153 -7.88 -13.15 1.44
CA THR A 153 -9.18 -13.81 1.20
C THR A 153 -9.16 -15.32 1.46
N ASP A 154 -8.00 -15.96 1.25
CA ASP A 154 -7.86 -17.41 1.48
C ASP A 154 -7.82 -17.74 2.97
N VAL A 155 -7.52 -16.77 3.82
CA VAL A 155 -7.37 -16.92 5.27
C VAL A 155 -8.46 -16.21 6.06
N GLY A 156 -9.55 -15.82 5.41
CA GLY A 156 -10.78 -15.38 6.07
C GLY A 156 -11.08 -13.88 6.02
N ALA A 157 -10.31 -13.07 5.27
CA ALA A 157 -10.68 -11.68 5.05
C ALA A 157 -12.01 -11.58 4.30
N ASP A 158 -12.93 -10.77 4.83
CA ASP A 158 -14.22 -10.50 4.19
C ASP A 158 -14.07 -9.60 2.96
N MET A 159 -13.06 -8.73 3.00
CA MET A 159 -12.78 -7.78 1.94
C MET A 159 -11.28 -7.49 1.87
N VAL A 160 -10.75 -7.43 0.67
CA VAL A 160 -9.36 -7.07 0.37
C VAL A 160 -9.36 -5.90 -0.59
N VAL A 161 -8.56 -4.90 -0.29
CA VAL A 161 -8.45 -3.66 -1.07
C VAL A 161 -6.99 -3.44 -1.44
N GLY A 162 -6.76 -2.91 -2.63
CA GLY A 162 -5.42 -2.56 -3.06
C GLY A 162 -5.39 -1.72 -4.32
N SER A 163 -4.18 -1.51 -4.82
CA SER A 163 -3.88 -0.62 -5.93
C SER A 163 -3.50 -1.37 -7.20
N LEU A 164 -4.04 -0.92 -8.33
CA LEU A 164 -3.62 -1.45 -9.64
C LEU A 164 -2.36 -0.75 -10.19
N ILE A 165 -1.96 0.40 -9.64
CA ILE A 165 -0.66 1.01 -10.00
C ILE A 165 0.52 0.42 -9.20
N LYS A 166 0.26 -0.64 -8.43
CA LYS A 166 1.23 -1.44 -7.67
C LYS A 166 1.31 -2.85 -8.22
N ASN A 167 1.42 -3.85 -7.34
CA ASN A 167 1.69 -5.24 -7.68
C ASN A 167 0.78 -5.79 -8.80
N LEU A 168 -0.54 -5.75 -8.61
CA LEU A 168 -1.47 -6.41 -9.53
C LEU A 168 -1.56 -5.76 -10.92
N GLY A 169 -1.17 -4.50 -11.04
CA GLY A 169 -1.18 -3.84 -12.35
C GLY A 169 0.04 -4.15 -13.20
N GLY A 170 1.08 -4.80 -12.66
CA GLY A 170 2.25 -5.25 -13.39
C GLY A 170 2.98 -4.17 -14.20
N GLY A 171 2.87 -2.90 -13.79
CA GLY A 171 3.41 -1.74 -14.51
C GLY A 171 2.63 -1.32 -15.75
N LEU A 172 1.51 -1.98 -16.08
CA LEU A 172 0.70 -1.65 -17.26
C LEU A 172 -0.62 -0.98 -16.94
N ALA A 173 -1.14 -1.15 -15.73
CA ALA A 173 -2.36 -0.49 -15.32
C ALA A 173 -2.12 1.02 -15.17
N PRO A 174 -2.76 1.88 -15.98
CA PRO A 174 -2.47 3.32 -15.97
C PRO A 174 -3.05 4.04 -14.75
N THR A 175 -3.92 3.39 -13.99
CA THR A 175 -4.63 3.92 -12.83
C THR A 175 -5.39 2.79 -12.14
N GLY A 176 -6.08 3.10 -11.06
CA GLY A 176 -7.12 2.25 -10.49
C GLY A 176 -6.75 1.57 -9.19
N GLY A 177 -7.79 1.08 -8.55
CA GLY A 177 -7.73 0.21 -7.40
C GLY A 177 -8.64 -1.00 -7.59
N TYR A 178 -8.56 -1.95 -6.70
CA TYR A 178 -9.44 -3.11 -6.67
C TYR A 178 -10.03 -3.32 -5.28
N VAL A 179 -11.22 -3.88 -5.25
CA VAL A 179 -11.85 -4.41 -4.04
C VAL A 179 -12.35 -5.82 -4.39
N CYS A 180 -11.96 -6.82 -3.62
CA CYS A 180 -12.45 -8.19 -3.75
C CYS A 180 -12.84 -8.76 -2.40
N GLY A 181 -13.73 -9.76 -2.40
CA GLY A 181 -14.22 -10.38 -1.18
C GLY A 181 -15.67 -10.82 -1.26
N ARG A 182 -16.38 -10.76 -0.14
CA ARG A 182 -17.79 -11.14 -0.04
C ARG A 182 -18.65 -10.30 -0.96
N GLN A 183 -19.57 -10.97 -1.66
CA GLN A 183 -20.40 -10.37 -2.70
C GLN A 183 -21.25 -9.20 -2.18
N ASP A 184 -21.83 -9.33 -0.98
CA ASP A 184 -22.66 -8.28 -0.39
C ASP A 184 -21.90 -6.99 -0.12
N LEU A 185 -20.63 -7.08 0.32
CA LEU A 185 -19.76 -5.94 0.56
C LEU A 185 -19.30 -5.28 -0.76
N ILE A 186 -19.02 -6.11 -1.78
CA ILE A 186 -18.62 -5.63 -3.10
C ILE A 186 -19.79 -4.93 -3.81
N ASP A 187 -21.00 -5.43 -3.68
CA ASP A 187 -22.18 -4.80 -4.27
C ASP A 187 -22.46 -3.42 -3.62
N ARG A 188 -22.24 -3.28 -2.31
CA ARG A 188 -22.28 -1.95 -1.64
C ARG A 188 -21.22 -1.00 -2.21
N CYS A 189 -19.99 -1.48 -2.42
CA CYS A 189 -18.95 -0.69 -3.06
C CYS A 189 -19.36 -0.25 -4.48
N ALA A 190 -19.97 -1.14 -5.26
CA ALA A 190 -20.46 -0.79 -6.60
C ALA A 190 -21.56 0.28 -6.57
N TYR A 191 -22.48 0.20 -5.62
CA TYR A 191 -23.51 1.23 -5.43
C TYR A 191 -22.91 2.58 -4.97
N ARG A 192 -21.89 2.54 -4.13
CA ARG A 192 -21.23 3.77 -3.67
C ARG A 192 -20.36 4.39 -4.78
N LEU A 193 -19.77 3.57 -5.65
CA LEU A 193 -18.95 4.03 -6.77
C LEU A 193 -19.78 4.73 -7.85
N SER A 194 -20.97 4.25 -8.13
CA SER A 194 -21.90 4.81 -9.11
C SER A 194 -23.09 5.49 -8.41
N ALA A 195 -24.17 4.74 -8.25
CA ALA A 195 -25.32 5.14 -7.47
C ALA A 195 -26.12 3.91 -7.02
N PRO A 196 -26.85 3.98 -5.89
CA PRO A 196 -27.80 2.94 -5.50
C PRO A 196 -28.78 2.63 -6.63
N GLY A 197 -28.99 1.34 -6.87
CA GLY A 197 -29.85 0.85 -7.95
C GLY A 197 -29.18 0.71 -9.33
N LEU A 198 -28.05 1.40 -9.56
CA LEU A 198 -27.28 1.28 -10.81
C LEU A 198 -26.07 0.34 -10.64
N GLY A 199 -25.29 0.53 -9.59
CA GLY A 199 -24.16 -0.34 -9.27
C GLY A 199 -23.20 -0.56 -10.46
N LYS A 200 -22.93 -1.82 -10.76
CA LYS A 200 -21.98 -2.25 -11.81
C LYS A 200 -22.58 -2.29 -13.22
N GLU A 201 -23.87 -2.06 -13.40
CA GLU A 201 -24.57 -2.22 -14.68
C GLU A 201 -24.30 -1.05 -15.64
N VAL A 202 -23.77 0.05 -15.13
CA VAL A 202 -23.49 1.28 -15.90
C VAL A 202 -22.04 1.72 -15.73
N GLY A 203 -21.58 2.57 -16.63
CA GLY A 203 -20.28 3.21 -16.61
C GLY A 203 -19.35 2.74 -17.73
N ALA A 204 -18.67 3.70 -18.37
CA ALA A 204 -17.65 3.41 -19.37
C ALA A 204 -16.37 2.89 -18.71
N ASN A 205 -15.67 1.98 -19.39
CA ASN A 205 -14.35 1.48 -18.95
C ASN A 205 -13.18 2.23 -19.60
N LEU A 206 -13.47 3.18 -20.48
CA LEU A 206 -12.50 4.03 -21.19
C LEU A 206 -11.39 3.27 -21.93
N GLY A 207 -11.65 2.01 -22.32
CA GLY A 207 -10.67 1.15 -22.98
C GLY A 207 -9.56 0.59 -22.10
N LEU A 208 -9.61 0.77 -20.78
CA LEU A 208 -8.51 0.42 -19.86
C LEU A 208 -8.44 -1.06 -19.50
N LEU A 209 -9.49 -1.85 -19.77
CA LEU A 209 -9.57 -3.25 -19.34
C LEU A 209 -8.43 -4.11 -19.89
N THR A 210 -8.00 -3.87 -21.14
CA THR A 210 -6.89 -4.62 -21.75
C THR A 210 -5.60 -4.44 -20.95
N SER A 211 -5.26 -3.21 -20.60
CA SER A 211 -4.06 -2.92 -19.79
C SER A 211 -4.16 -3.52 -18.40
N PHE A 212 -5.35 -3.53 -17.77
CA PHE A 212 -5.54 -4.17 -16.47
C PHE A 212 -5.36 -5.68 -16.53
N TYR A 213 -5.98 -6.36 -17.50
CA TYR A 213 -5.84 -7.82 -17.62
C TYR A 213 -4.43 -8.23 -18.02
N GLN A 214 -3.79 -7.50 -18.95
CA GLN A 214 -2.41 -7.76 -19.33
C GLN A 214 -1.46 -7.50 -18.16
N GLY A 215 -1.67 -6.41 -17.41
CA GLY A 215 -0.91 -6.12 -16.20
C GLY A 215 -1.05 -7.22 -15.16
N LEU A 216 -2.27 -7.67 -14.88
CA LEU A 216 -2.52 -8.78 -13.96
C LEU A 216 -1.85 -10.10 -14.42
N PHE A 217 -1.85 -10.36 -15.72
CA PHE A 217 -1.17 -11.54 -16.30
C PHE A 217 0.35 -11.49 -16.08
N LEU A 218 0.96 -10.31 -16.20
CA LEU A 218 2.41 -10.12 -16.03
C LEU A 218 2.81 -9.93 -14.56
N ALA A 219 1.88 -9.55 -13.69
CA ALA A 219 2.14 -9.20 -12.30
C ALA A 219 2.97 -10.23 -11.52
N PRO A 220 2.77 -11.56 -11.64
CA PRO A 220 3.60 -12.52 -10.91
C PRO A 220 5.10 -12.40 -11.23
N THR A 221 5.46 -12.16 -12.50
CA THR A 221 6.85 -12.00 -12.93
C THR A 221 7.42 -10.67 -12.44
N VAL A 222 6.63 -9.60 -12.52
CA VAL A 222 7.03 -8.26 -12.07
C VAL A 222 7.21 -8.24 -10.55
N VAL A 223 6.30 -8.82 -9.79
CA VAL A 223 6.41 -8.94 -8.33
C VAL A 223 7.65 -9.77 -7.94
N ALA A 224 7.91 -10.88 -8.62
CA ALA A 224 9.12 -11.68 -8.37
C ALA A 224 10.41 -10.88 -8.65
N SER A 225 10.41 -10.02 -9.68
CA SER A 225 11.53 -9.11 -9.97
C SER A 225 11.70 -8.07 -8.86
N SER A 226 10.62 -7.50 -8.39
CA SER A 226 10.61 -6.51 -7.30
C SER A 226 11.10 -7.10 -5.98
N VAL A 227 10.66 -8.32 -5.63
CA VAL A 227 11.16 -9.04 -4.44
C VAL A 227 12.66 -9.29 -4.52
N LYS A 228 13.17 -9.70 -5.69
CA LYS A 228 14.62 -9.84 -5.90
C LYS A 228 15.36 -8.51 -5.74
N GLY A 229 14.80 -7.42 -6.26
CA GLY A 229 15.31 -6.06 -6.07
C GLY A 229 15.40 -5.68 -4.60
N ALA A 230 14.34 -5.92 -3.84
CA ALA A 230 14.28 -5.63 -2.41
C ALA A 230 15.32 -6.44 -1.61
N ILE A 231 15.48 -7.75 -1.91
CA ILE A 231 16.50 -8.59 -1.27
C ILE A 231 17.92 -8.09 -1.60
N PHE A 232 18.18 -7.73 -2.85
CA PHE A 232 19.48 -7.20 -3.28
C PHE A 232 19.80 -5.86 -2.58
N THR A 233 18.80 -4.97 -2.47
CA THR A 233 18.94 -3.71 -1.73
C THR A 233 19.32 -3.98 -0.29
N ALA A 234 18.60 -4.88 0.39
CA ALA A 234 18.93 -5.25 1.76
C ALA A 234 20.39 -5.74 1.88
N GLY A 235 20.80 -6.69 1.03
CA GLY A 235 22.15 -7.23 1.08
C GLY A 235 23.25 -6.20 0.84
N CYS A 236 23.05 -5.27 -0.10
CA CYS A 236 24.01 -4.20 -0.37
C CYS A 236 24.16 -3.25 0.82
N TYR A 237 23.04 -2.80 1.39
CA TYR A 237 23.06 -1.81 2.47
C TYR A 237 23.42 -2.42 3.83
N GLU A 238 23.06 -3.69 4.10
CA GLU A 238 23.56 -4.44 5.26
C GLU A 238 25.09 -4.58 5.23
N ALA A 239 25.65 -4.90 4.05
CA ALA A 239 27.12 -5.02 3.89
C ALA A 239 27.86 -3.71 4.18
N LEU A 240 27.18 -2.58 4.04
CA LEU A 240 27.70 -1.23 4.37
C LEU A 240 27.38 -0.78 5.79
N GLY A 241 26.75 -1.64 6.62
CA GLY A 241 26.46 -1.36 8.01
C GLY A 241 25.17 -0.59 8.28
N PHE A 242 24.32 -0.38 7.27
CA PHE A 242 23.01 0.24 7.47
C PHE A 242 22.01 -0.75 8.05
N ARG A 243 21.09 -0.25 8.90
CA ARG A 243 19.95 -1.03 9.34
C ARG A 243 18.93 -1.12 8.22
N VAL A 244 18.47 -2.32 7.92
CA VAL A 244 17.47 -2.60 6.88
C VAL A 244 16.31 -3.43 7.44
N VAL A 245 15.10 -3.22 6.95
CA VAL A 245 13.89 -3.93 7.40
C VAL A 245 13.02 -4.28 6.19
N PRO A 246 12.80 -5.58 5.93
CA PRO A 246 13.39 -6.77 6.56
C PRO A 246 14.85 -6.97 6.14
N GLY A 247 15.57 -7.82 6.87
CA GLY A 247 16.93 -8.22 6.54
C GLY A 247 17.00 -9.02 5.24
N SER A 248 18.22 -9.11 4.64
CA SER A 248 18.42 -9.74 3.34
C SER A 248 18.08 -11.23 3.30
N ARG A 249 18.12 -11.91 4.46
CA ARG A 249 17.82 -13.35 4.61
C ARG A 249 16.44 -13.61 5.20
N GLU A 250 15.69 -12.55 5.56
CA GLU A 250 14.36 -12.68 6.11
C GLU A 250 13.32 -12.97 5.01
N VAL A 251 12.27 -13.70 5.40
CA VAL A 251 11.15 -14.00 4.49
C VAL A 251 10.39 -12.74 4.16
N ARG A 252 10.13 -12.54 2.88
CA ARG A 252 9.41 -11.38 2.38
C ARG A 252 7.90 -11.55 2.49
N ARG A 253 7.20 -10.49 2.91
CA ARG A 253 5.74 -10.41 3.00
C ARG A 253 5.15 -9.34 2.07
N ASP A 254 6.02 -8.46 1.59
CA ASP A 254 5.75 -7.43 0.59
C ASP A 254 7.00 -7.17 -0.28
N ILE A 255 6.90 -6.21 -1.19
CA ILE A 255 8.00 -5.82 -2.08
C ILE A 255 8.84 -4.66 -1.54
N ILE A 256 8.53 -4.14 -0.36
CA ILE A 256 9.18 -2.96 0.20
C ILE A 256 10.47 -3.32 0.93
N GLN A 257 11.50 -2.52 0.70
CA GLN A 257 12.73 -2.54 1.47
C GLN A 257 12.96 -1.20 2.15
N ALA A 258 12.83 -1.16 3.45
CA ALA A 258 13.25 0.00 4.24
C ALA A 258 14.76 -0.05 4.49
N VAL A 259 15.43 1.09 4.32
CA VAL A 259 16.84 1.29 4.64
C VAL A 259 16.93 2.55 5.51
N GLU A 260 17.38 2.40 6.75
CA GLU A 260 17.60 3.53 7.66
C GLU A 260 18.94 4.18 7.33
N LEU A 261 18.90 5.35 6.70
CA LEU A 261 20.09 6.04 6.19
C LEU A 261 20.67 7.04 7.19
N GLY A 262 19.90 7.40 8.23
CA GLY A 262 20.36 8.21 9.38
C GLY A 262 20.52 9.70 9.11
N SER A 263 20.35 10.19 7.86
CA SER A 263 20.38 11.62 7.56
C SER A 263 19.54 11.99 6.34
N ARG A 264 19.14 13.27 6.28
CA ARG A 264 18.44 13.85 5.13
C ARG A 264 19.27 13.75 3.85
N GLU A 265 20.58 14.03 3.98
CA GLU A 265 21.54 14.03 2.87
C GLU A 265 21.65 12.66 2.24
N ALA A 266 21.70 11.59 3.05
CA ALA A 266 21.76 10.22 2.60
C ALA A 266 20.46 9.79 1.89
N MET A 267 19.28 10.18 2.43
CA MET A 267 18.00 9.96 1.75
C MET A 267 17.96 10.65 0.38
N CYS A 268 18.41 11.90 0.30
CA CYS A 268 18.45 12.64 -0.97
C CYS A 268 19.41 11.99 -1.97
N ALA A 269 20.60 11.57 -1.55
CA ALA A 269 21.56 10.89 -2.41
C ALA A 269 21.02 9.55 -2.92
N PHE A 270 20.41 8.75 -2.05
CA PHE A 270 19.75 7.50 -2.43
C PHE A 270 18.69 7.74 -3.50
N CYS A 271 17.74 8.63 -3.24
CA CYS A 271 16.64 8.92 -4.16
C CYS A 271 17.12 9.52 -5.49
N LYS A 272 18.16 10.36 -5.49
CA LYS A 272 18.80 10.87 -6.72
C LYS A 272 19.37 9.73 -7.57
N GLY A 273 19.96 8.71 -6.97
CA GLY A 273 20.47 7.54 -7.68
C GLY A 273 19.35 6.71 -8.30
N ILE A 274 18.27 6.45 -7.56
CA ILE A 274 17.09 5.75 -8.09
C ILE A 274 16.43 6.55 -9.22
N GLN A 275 16.27 7.86 -9.07
CA GLN A 275 15.71 8.72 -10.13
C GLN A 275 16.56 8.70 -11.39
N ALA A 276 17.87 8.76 -11.26
CA ALA A 276 18.79 8.72 -12.39
C ALA A 276 18.75 7.37 -13.15
N ALA A 277 18.32 6.29 -12.51
CA ALA A 277 18.09 4.99 -13.14
C ALA A 277 16.69 4.82 -13.73
N ALA A 278 15.78 5.77 -13.53
CA ALA A 278 14.40 5.65 -13.97
C ALA A 278 14.28 5.66 -15.50
N PRO A 279 13.27 4.99 -16.09
CA PRO A 279 13.08 4.96 -17.54
C PRO A 279 12.58 6.30 -18.11
N VAL A 280 11.93 7.10 -17.26
CA VAL A 280 11.38 8.42 -17.61
C VAL A 280 11.90 9.43 -16.60
N ASP A 281 12.13 10.65 -17.06
CA ASP A 281 12.57 11.77 -16.21
C ASP A 281 13.86 11.51 -15.41
N SER A 282 14.77 10.67 -15.93
CA SER A 282 16.06 10.34 -15.28
C SER A 282 16.98 11.56 -15.05
N TYR A 283 16.77 12.65 -15.77
CA TYR A 283 17.49 13.92 -15.65
C TYR A 283 16.97 14.81 -14.51
N VAL A 284 15.79 14.49 -13.95
CA VAL A 284 15.20 15.26 -12.86
C VAL A 284 15.90 14.92 -11.55
N THR A 285 16.12 15.94 -10.73
CA THR A 285 16.65 15.76 -9.37
C THR A 285 15.48 15.80 -8.40
N PRO A 286 15.19 14.70 -7.69
CA PRO A 286 14.17 14.70 -6.65
C PRO A 286 14.64 15.52 -5.44
N GLU A 287 13.73 16.32 -4.89
CA GLU A 287 13.96 17.11 -3.69
C GLU A 287 12.78 16.91 -2.71
N PRO A 288 13.02 16.99 -1.40
CA PRO A 288 11.95 16.95 -0.41
C PRO A 288 10.99 18.13 -0.58
N TRP A 289 9.69 17.86 -0.49
CA TRP A 289 8.65 18.87 -0.56
C TRP A 289 7.40 18.46 0.24
N ALA A 290 6.58 19.44 0.60
CA ALA A 290 5.33 19.22 1.30
C ALA A 290 4.31 18.56 0.37
N MET A 291 4.09 17.26 0.54
CA MET A 291 3.11 16.50 -0.24
C MET A 291 1.73 16.51 0.44
N PRO A 292 0.63 16.65 -0.31
CA PRO A 292 -0.72 16.51 0.24
C PRO A 292 -0.91 15.15 0.93
N GLY A 293 -1.52 15.16 2.12
CA GLY A 293 -1.77 13.95 2.89
C GLY A 293 -0.65 13.53 3.85
N TYR A 294 0.45 14.28 3.92
CA TYR A 294 1.58 14.01 4.82
C TYR A 294 1.84 15.16 5.77
N ASP A 295 2.36 14.86 6.94
CA ASP A 295 2.66 15.82 8.01
C ASP A 295 4.11 16.33 7.98
N SER A 296 4.97 15.73 7.15
CA SER A 296 6.37 16.09 6.94
C SER A 296 6.70 16.12 5.46
N ASP A 297 7.77 16.83 5.10
CA ASP A 297 8.29 16.78 3.73
C ASP A 297 8.60 15.34 3.35
N VAL A 298 8.27 14.98 2.11
CA VAL A 298 8.58 13.66 1.53
C VAL A 298 9.49 13.86 0.33
N ILE A 299 10.54 13.03 0.24
CA ILE A 299 11.30 12.88 -1.00
C ILE A 299 10.80 11.67 -1.76
N MET A 300 10.67 11.79 -3.08
CA MET A 300 10.18 10.70 -3.93
C MET A 300 10.98 10.65 -5.23
N ALA A 301 11.62 9.51 -5.50
CA ALA A 301 12.17 9.14 -6.79
C ALA A 301 11.15 8.24 -7.52
N ALA A 302 10.57 8.73 -8.60
CA ALA A 302 9.43 8.08 -9.26
C ALA A 302 9.37 8.40 -10.76
N GLY A 303 10.45 8.20 -11.47
CA GLY A 303 10.49 8.31 -12.93
C GLY A 303 9.89 7.07 -13.59
N ALA A 304 8.58 7.02 -13.70
CA ALA A 304 7.81 5.88 -14.16
C ALA A 304 6.99 6.20 -15.41
N PHE A 305 6.71 5.19 -16.26
CA PHE A 305 5.80 5.30 -17.40
C PHE A 305 4.37 5.63 -16.95
N VAL A 306 3.95 5.05 -15.85
CA VAL A 306 2.67 5.36 -15.20
C VAL A 306 2.95 6.14 -13.93
N GLN A 307 2.50 7.38 -13.87
CA GLN A 307 2.72 8.24 -12.71
C GLN A 307 2.15 7.63 -11.43
N GLY A 308 2.98 7.58 -10.38
CA GLY A 308 2.64 6.97 -9.10
C GLY A 308 2.76 5.44 -9.08
N SER A 309 3.19 4.80 -10.19
CA SER A 309 3.40 3.36 -10.28
C SER A 309 4.68 2.95 -9.56
N SER A 310 4.56 2.70 -8.27
CA SER A 310 5.71 2.29 -7.45
C SER A 310 6.26 0.91 -7.79
N ILE A 311 5.47 0.05 -8.48
CA ILE A 311 5.94 -1.25 -8.96
C ILE A 311 7.00 -1.15 -10.08
N GLU A 312 7.10 -0.02 -10.75
CA GLU A 312 8.07 0.15 -11.83
C GLU A 312 9.51 0.27 -11.31
N LEU A 313 9.76 1.22 -10.50
CA LEU A 313 10.97 1.44 -9.67
C LEU A 313 10.75 2.74 -8.91
N SER A 314 10.75 2.72 -7.61
CA SER A 314 10.67 3.93 -6.81
C SER A 314 11.41 3.81 -5.49
N ALA A 315 11.72 4.96 -4.92
CA ALA A 315 12.16 5.08 -3.54
C ALA A 315 11.61 6.39 -3.01
N ASP A 316 11.00 6.33 -1.85
CA ASP A 316 10.43 7.47 -1.18
C ASP A 316 10.61 7.37 0.33
N GLY A 317 10.36 8.46 1.03
CA GLY A 317 10.34 8.47 2.48
C GLY A 317 10.15 9.87 3.05
N PRO A 318 9.51 9.96 4.23
CA PRO A 318 9.35 11.23 4.94
C PRO A 318 10.71 11.67 5.52
N ILE A 319 10.97 12.97 5.47
CA ILE A 319 12.19 13.57 6.01
C ILE A 319 12.05 13.76 7.53
N ARG A 320 12.15 12.66 8.23
CA ARG A 320 12.10 12.58 9.69
C ARG A 320 12.92 11.38 10.18
N GLU A 321 13.35 11.39 11.43
CA GLU A 321 14.04 10.24 12.02
C GLU A 321 13.19 8.95 11.92
N PRO A 322 13.81 7.79 11.62
CA PRO A 322 15.25 7.54 11.50
C PRO A 322 15.85 7.82 10.10
N TYR A 323 15.23 8.67 9.30
CA TYR A 323 15.63 9.01 7.93
C TYR A 323 15.73 7.74 7.05
N ALA A 324 14.63 7.01 6.99
CA ALA A 324 14.51 5.79 6.22
C ALA A 324 13.94 6.03 4.82
N VAL A 325 14.53 5.41 3.81
CA VAL A 325 13.94 5.28 2.48
C VAL A 325 13.24 3.95 2.34
N TYR A 326 12.16 3.95 1.56
CA TYR A 326 11.35 2.78 1.24
C TYR A 326 11.51 2.50 -0.24
N PHE A 327 12.44 1.62 -0.57
CA PHE A 327 12.68 1.17 -1.94
C PHE A 327 11.65 0.11 -2.33
N GLN A 328 11.16 0.18 -3.56
CA GLN A 328 10.15 -0.74 -4.07
C GLN A 328 10.16 -0.81 -5.60
N GLY A 329 9.70 -1.95 -6.12
CA GLY A 329 9.50 -2.12 -7.54
C GLY A 329 10.72 -2.62 -8.31
N GLY A 330 10.56 -2.57 -9.60
CA GLY A 330 11.47 -3.08 -10.61
C GLY A 330 10.73 -3.99 -11.57
N LEU A 331 10.27 -3.47 -12.72
CA LEU A 331 9.60 -4.27 -13.76
C LEU A 331 10.48 -5.44 -14.20
N THR A 332 11.78 -5.24 -14.18
CA THR A 332 12.76 -6.30 -14.38
C THR A 332 13.79 -6.26 -13.25
N TRP A 333 14.30 -7.42 -12.90
CA TRP A 333 15.39 -7.56 -11.94
C TRP A 333 16.63 -6.68 -12.29
N TYR A 334 16.96 -6.62 -13.58
CA TYR A 334 18.14 -5.87 -14.04
C TYR A 334 17.98 -4.36 -13.81
N HIS A 335 16.76 -3.84 -13.96
CA HIS A 335 16.47 -2.44 -13.71
C HIS A 335 16.55 -2.12 -12.21
N ALA A 336 15.96 -2.96 -11.35
CA ALA A 336 16.07 -2.81 -9.90
C ALA A 336 17.56 -2.81 -9.46
N LYS A 337 18.35 -3.75 -9.97
CA LYS A 337 19.80 -3.83 -9.70
C LYS A 337 20.53 -2.56 -10.14
N LEU A 338 20.27 -2.07 -11.34
CA LEU A 338 20.85 -0.80 -11.83
C LEU A 338 20.53 0.36 -10.89
N GLY A 339 19.26 0.51 -10.49
CA GLY A 339 18.84 1.56 -9.58
C GLY A 339 19.60 1.55 -8.27
N ILE A 340 19.78 0.38 -7.69
CA ILE A 340 20.54 0.24 -6.43
C ILE A 340 22.03 0.55 -6.62
N LEU A 341 22.64 0.10 -7.70
CA LEU A 341 24.05 0.44 -7.96
C LEU A 341 24.24 1.94 -8.18
N MET A 342 23.28 2.61 -8.85
CA MET A 342 23.31 4.07 -9.01
C MET A 342 23.05 4.81 -7.70
N SER A 343 22.18 4.28 -6.81
CA SER A 343 22.00 4.87 -5.49
C SER A 343 23.28 4.81 -4.65
N LEU A 344 23.96 3.68 -4.66
CA LEU A 344 25.25 3.50 -3.99
C LEU A 344 26.32 4.45 -4.54
N GLN A 345 26.40 4.58 -5.87
CA GLN A 345 27.34 5.50 -6.50
C GLN A 345 27.08 6.94 -6.06
N LYS A 346 25.81 7.38 -6.01
CA LYS A 346 25.46 8.72 -5.54
C LYS A 346 25.82 8.94 -4.07
N MET A 347 25.69 7.93 -3.24
CA MET A 347 26.10 8.01 -1.84
C MET A 347 27.64 8.08 -1.68
N VAL A 348 28.40 7.36 -2.50
CA VAL A 348 29.88 7.45 -2.53
C VAL A 348 30.32 8.82 -3.04
N GLU A 349 29.74 9.32 -4.14
CA GLU A 349 30.02 10.66 -4.68
C GLU A 349 29.75 11.78 -3.66
N ALA A 350 28.78 11.59 -2.79
CA ALA A 350 28.45 12.50 -1.71
C ALA A 350 29.30 12.32 -0.44
N GLY A 351 30.22 11.36 -0.41
CA GLY A 351 31.07 11.07 0.75
C GLY A 351 30.33 10.46 1.94
N LEU A 352 29.15 9.88 1.70
CA LEU A 352 28.27 9.31 2.74
C LEU A 352 28.55 7.81 2.98
N VAL A 353 29.26 7.17 2.06
CA VAL A 353 29.67 5.75 2.13
C VAL A 353 31.06 5.62 1.56
N ASN A 354 31.88 4.79 2.20
CA ASN A 354 33.18 4.34 1.69
C ASN A 354 33.07 2.87 1.28
N LEU A 355 33.42 2.54 0.03
CA LEU A 355 33.44 1.17 -0.52
C LEU A 355 34.79 0.50 -0.30
#